data_47837855a7110e10dfcc4712fbab506c
#
_entry.id   47837855a7110e10dfcc4712fbab506c
#
_cell.length_a   1.000
_cell.length_b   1.000
_cell.length_c   1.000
_cell.angle_alpha   90.00
_cell.angle_beta   90.00
_cell.angle_gamma   90.00
#
_symmetry.space_group_name_H-M   'P 1'
#
loop_
_entity.id
_entity.type
_entity.pdbx_description
1 polymer ?
#
loop_
_entity_poly.entity_id
_entity_poly.type
_entity_poly.pdbx_seq_one_letter_code
_entity_poly.pdbx_strand_id
1 'polypeptide(L)'
;MPRMRFLEVAGIVLGVLVLACVAGWGYWFYTPSIKPVPALDGELLDGSVTVDGIERNFRWYRPAKVAPSPPLVFVLHGSMGDGREARRMTYYEFDRLAERHGFLAVYPDGYEQHWNDCRAHAPYEANKKNIDDVGFVGKMIDFFVSQEHANPERVYATGISNGGQLAYRLALELPDRVAAVAPVAASLPDEANFDCKKSGKPVAILILNGTEDPMNPYEGGEVALYGLFGSRGKVISTDATVSYFAGLAGHHGPPRIVRYPDVATHDHSRAELQIWSDGPGPEVVLLKVEGGGHTFPHPFHRFPRFIGATNADLDAAAEIWRFFTDKRLGSPGT
;
A
#
# COMPACT_ATOMS: atom_id res chain seq x y z
N MET A 1 28.76 36.20 -42.82
CA MET A 1 29.27 36.08 -41.44
C MET A 1 28.22 36.20 -40.32
N PRO A 2 27.18 37.04 -40.31
CA PRO A 2 26.20 37.10 -39.20
C PRO A 2 25.33 35.81 -39.09
N ARG A 3 24.94 35.17 -40.19
CA ARG A 3 24.08 33.98 -40.18
C ARG A 3 24.78 32.74 -39.59
N MET A 4 26.08 32.59 -39.76
CA MET A 4 26.86 31.47 -39.19
C MET A 4 26.92 31.56 -37.66
N ARG A 5 27.19 32.73 -37.11
CA ARG A 5 27.18 32.98 -35.67
C ARG A 5 25.80 32.73 -35.03
N PHE A 6 24.72 33.05 -35.77
CA PHE A 6 23.34 32.83 -35.28
C PHE A 6 23.05 31.30 -35.19
N LEU A 7 23.45 30.53 -36.18
CA LEU A 7 23.25 29.06 -36.14
C LEU A 7 24.11 28.39 -35.06
N GLU A 8 25.33 28.87 -34.83
CA GLU A 8 26.16 28.37 -33.72
C GLU A 8 25.56 28.67 -32.37
N VAL A 9 25.09 29.92 -32.13
CA VAL A 9 24.42 30.30 -30.90
C VAL A 9 23.12 29.52 -30.72
N ALA A 10 22.29 29.37 -31.75
CA ALA A 10 21.07 28.55 -31.69
C ALA A 10 21.36 27.09 -31.35
N GLY A 11 22.42 26.51 -31.93
CA GLY A 11 22.84 25.17 -31.59
C GLY A 11 23.30 25.00 -30.15
N ILE A 12 24.05 25.96 -29.60
CA ILE A 12 24.47 25.98 -28.20
C ILE A 12 23.26 26.08 -27.29
N VAL A 13 22.31 26.98 -27.55
CA VAL A 13 21.09 27.16 -26.76
C VAL A 13 20.25 25.88 -26.77
N LEU A 14 20.07 25.25 -27.93
CA LEU A 14 19.35 23.98 -28.05
C LEU A 14 20.05 22.87 -27.24
N GLY A 15 21.37 22.78 -27.33
CA GLY A 15 22.18 21.82 -26.55
C GLY A 15 22.00 22.00 -25.04
N VAL A 16 22.04 23.25 -24.56
CA VAL A 16 21.80 23.58 -23.14
C VAL A 16 20.38 23.19 -22.71
N LEU A 17 19.38 23.48 -23.54
CA LEU A 17 17.99 23.11 -23.25
C LEU A 17 17.79 21.59 -23.18
N VAL A 18 18.38 20.84 -24.10
CA VAL A 18 18.33 19.36 -24.09
C VAL A 18 18.99 18.82 -22.82
N LEU A 19 20.18 19.33 -22.47
CA LEU A 19 20.86 18.92 -21.24
C LEU A 19 20.04 19.25 -19.98
N ALA A 20 19.42 20.41 -19.94
CA ALA A 20 18.54 20.80 -18.84
C ALA A 20 17.31 19.88 -18.74
N CYS A 21 16.70 19.54 -19.89
CA CYS A 21 15.58 18.57 -19.93
C CYS A 21 16.00 17.17 -19.46
N VAL A 22 17.15 16.68 -19.90
CA VAL A 22 17.69 15.37 -19.49
C VAL A 22 18.02 15.37 -17.99
N ALA A 23 18.65 16.43 -17.49
CA ALA A 23 18.96 16.58 -16.07
C ALA A 23 17.66 16.68 -15.22
N GLY A 24 16.68 17.47 -15.69
CA GLY A 24 15.38 17.58 -15.06
C GLY A 24 14.64 16.23 -15.04
N TRP A 25 14.62 15.54 -16.17
CA TRP A 25 14.03 14.20 -16.25
C TRP A 25 14.74 13.24 -15.30
N GLY A 26 16.06 13.19 -15.31
CA GLY A 26 16.85 12.39 -14.38
C GLY A 26 16.56 12.71 -12.92
N TYR A 27 16.47 13.99 -12.57
CA TYR A 27 16.15 14.43 -11.21
C TYR A 27 14.77 13.93 -10.71
N TRP A 28 13.74 14.01 -11.54
CA TRP A 28 12.37 13.69 -11.16
C TRP A 28 12.04 12.19 -11.25
N PHE A 29 12.59 11.48 -12.23
CA PHE A 29 12.20 10.11 -12.55
C PHE A 29 13.27 9.06 -12.22
N TYR A 30 14.53 9.46 -12.01
CA TYR A 30 15.56 8.51 -11.66
C TYR A 30 15.34 7.94 -10.26
N THR A 31 15.24 6.63 -10.19
CA THR A 31 15.38 5.88 -8.96
C THR A 31 16.69 5.10 -9.00
N PRO A 32 17.46 5.08 -7.90
CA PRO A 32 18.56 4.12 -7.80
C PRO A 32 18.02 2.73 -8.12
N SER A 33 18.73 1.98 -8.94
CA SER A 33 18.29 0.63 -9.31
C SER A 33 17.98 -0.16 -8.03
N ILE A 34 16.78 -0.75 -8.01
CA ILE A 34 16.40 -1.69 -6.97
C ILE A 34 17.48 -2.77 -6.92
N LYS A 35 17.98 -3.06 -5.74
CA LYS A 35 18.96 -4.14 -5.56
C LYS A 35 18.42 -5.42 -6.19
N PRO A 36 19.29 -6.30 -6.70
CA PRO A 36 18.86 -7.59 -7.22
C PRO A 36 18.04 -8.34 -6.15
N VAL A 37 17.18 -9.23 -6.61
CA VAL A 37 16.41 -10.12 -5.73
C VAL A 37 17.34 -10.65 -4.65
N PRO A 38 17.03 -10.49 -3.36
CA PRO A 38 17.91 -10.99 -2.30
C PRO A 38 18.04 -12.51 -2.43
N ALA A 39 19.24 -13.01 -2.18
CA ALA A 39 19.43 -14.45 -2.00
C ALA A 39 18.78 -14.85 -0.67
N LEU A 40 17.63 -15.50 -0.74
CA LEU A 40 16.87 -16.01 0.38
C LEU A 40 16.73 -17.53 0.22
N ASP A 41 16.56 -18.23 1.33
CA ASP A 41 16.55 -19.71 1.33
C ASP A 41 15.18 -20.30 0.98
N GLY A 42 14.13 -19.50 1.00
CA GLY A 42 12.75 -19.91 0.65
C GLY A 42 12.47 -19.91 -0.85
N GLU A 43 11.25 -20.25 -1.20
CA GLU A 43 10.79 -20.45 -2.57
C GLU A 43 9.72 -19.42 -2.96
N LEU A 44 9.78 -18.94 -4.21
CA LEU A 44 8.68 -18.20 -4.82
C LEU A 44 7.86 -19.16 -5.68
N LEU A 45 6.60 -19.34 -5.34
CA LEU A 45 5.68 -20.26 -5.96
C LEU A 45 4.56 -19.48 -6.68
N ASP A 46 3.96 -20.08 -7.70
CA ASP A 46 2.82 -19.53 -8.46
C ASP A 46 1.59 -20.44 -8.27
N GLY A 47 0.40 -19.83 -8.23
CA GLY A 47 -0.87 -20.53 -8.12
C GLY A 47 -2.01 -19.74 -8.75
N SER A 48 -3.16 -20.38 -8.88
CA SER A 48 -4.38 -19.76 -9.36
C SER A 48 -5.62 -20.30 -8.64
N VAL A 49 -6.69 -19.48 -8.61
CA VAL A 49 -8.03 -19.90 -8.20
C VAL A 49 -9.06 -19.33 -9.18
N THR A 50 -10.20 -20.01 -9.31
CA THR A 50 -11.30 -19.52 -10.15
C THR A 50 -12.32 -18.77 -9.32
N VAL A 51 -12.67 -17.54 -9.75
CA VAL A 51 -13.71 -16.69 -9.15
C VAL A 51 -14.64 -16.24 -10.27
N ASP A 52 -15.92 -16.52 -10.15
CA ASP A 52 -16.94 -16.19 -11.16
C ASP A 52 -16.58 -16.63 -12.59
N GLY A 53 -15.94 -17.80 -12.73
CA GLY A 53 -15.48 -18.34 -14.00
C GLY A 53 -14.20 -17.71 -14.56
N ILE A 54 -13.59 -16.76 -13.86
CA ILE A 54 -12.32 -16.12 -14.23
C ILE A 54 -11.18 -16.76 -13.44
N GLU A 55 -10.17 -17.25 -14.13
CA GLU A 55 -8.93 -17.69 -13.49
C GLU A 55 -8.13 -16.47 -13.02
N ARG A 56 -7.79 -16.44 -11.72
CA ARG A 56 -7.05 -15.37 -11.07
C ARG A 56 -5.74 -15.91 -10.51
N ASN A 57 -4.64 -15.27 -10.87
CA ASN A 57 -3.30 -15.70 -10.55
C ASN A 57 -2.76 -14.99 -9.30
N PHE A 58 -1.91 -15.70 -8.57
CA PHE A 58 -1.15 -15.16 -7.45
C PHE A 58 0.20 -15.89 -7.34
N ARG A 59 1.13 -15.26 -6.66
CA ARG A 59 2.37 -15.90 -6.23
C ARG A 59 2.55 -15.73 -4.74
N TRP A 60 3.34 -16.60 -4.13
CA TRP A 60 3.67 -16.44 -2.73
C TRP A 60 5.12 -16.83 -2.46
N TYR A 61 5.69 -16.13 -1.51
CA TYR A 61 6.98 -16.48 -0.95
C TYR A 61 6.76 -17.40 0.24
N ARG A 62 7.29 -18.61 0.14
CA ARG A 62 7.28 -19.64 1.18
C ARG A 62 8.67 -19.71 1.80
N PRO A 63 8.88 -19.25 3.06
CA PRO A 63 10.18 -19.24 3.69
C PRO A 63 10.71 -20.66 3.91
N ALA A 64 12.03 -20.83 4.03
CA ALA A 64 12.66 -22.10 4.30
C ALA A 64 12.19 -22.74 5.62
N LYS A 65 11.83 -21.89 6.60
CA LYS A 65 11.28 -22.29 7.90
C LYS A 65 9.88 -21.73 8.07
N VAL A 66 8.89 -22.46 7.58
CA VAL A 66 7.47 -22.15 7.75
C VAL A 66 7.03 -22.45 9.18
N ALA A 67 6.27 -21.56 9.82
CA ALA A 67 5.66 -21.83 11.12
C ALA A 67 4.64 -23.01 11.00
N PRO A 68 4.39 -23.81 12.06
CA PRO A 68 3.44 -24.94 12.00
C PRO A 68 2.02 -24.56 11.58
N SER A 69 1.60 -23.33 11.87
CA SER A 69 0.34 -22.72 11.44
C SER A 69 0.65 -21.27 11.04
N PRO A 70 1.18 -21.07 9.81
CA PRO A 70 1.78 -19.80 9.42
C PRO A 70 0.72 -18.72 9.27
N PRO A 71 1.02 -17.48 9.71
CA PRO A 71 0.25 -16.31 9.32
C PRO A 71 0.25 -16.13 7.81
N LEU A 72 -0.80 -15.49 7.28
CA LEU A 72 -0.95 -15.19 5.87
C LEU A 72 -0.94 -13.66 5.68
N VAL A 73 -0.05 -13.16 4.84
CA VAL A 73 0.09 -11.72 4.55
C VAL A 73 -0.10 -11.48 3.06
N PHE A 74 -1.23 -10.85 2.69
CA PHE A 74 -1.45 -10.37 1.34
C PHE A 74 -0.78 -9.01 1.13
N VAL A 75 0.01 -8.88 0.06
CA VAL A 75 0.70 -7.65 -0.34
C VAL A 75 0.16 -7.23 -1.70
N LEU A 76 -0.71 -6.21 -1.71
CA LEU A 76 -1.51 -5.80 -2.85
C LEU A 76 -0.80 -4.68 -3.63
N HIS A 77 -0.63 -4.86 -4.94
CA HIS A 77 0.02 -3.87 -5.80
C HIS A 77 -0.85 -2.61 -6.01
N GLY A 78 -0.22 -1.51 -6.41
CA GLY A 78 -0.91 -0.31 -6.87
C GLY A 78 -1.46 -0.45 -8.31
N SER A 79 -2.09 0.61 -8.82
CA SER A 79 -2.58 0.67 -10.21
C SER A 79 -1.47 0.35 -11.21
N MET A 80 -1.79 -0.37 -12.27
CA MET A 80 -0.89 -0.80 -13.36
C MET A 80 0.22 -1.75 -12.92
N GLY A 81 0.08 -2.37 -11.74
CA GLY A 81 1.02 -3.34 -11.21
C GLY A 81 0.54 -4.78 -11.34
N ASP A 82 1.34 -5.68 -10.82
CA ASP A 82 1.06 -7.10 -10.60
C ASP A 82 1.71 -7.55 -9.29
N GLY A 83 1.58 -8.82 -8.93
CA GLY A 83 2.20 -9.35 -7.72
C GLY A 83 3.74 -9.30 -7.74
N ARG A 84 4.39 -9.31 -8.91
CA ARG A 84 5.85 -9.11 -9.00
C ARG A 84 6.21 -7.68 -8.65
N GLU A 85 5.40 -6.73 -9.12
CA GLU A 85 5.58 -5.32 -8.79
C GLU A 85 5.37 -5.06 -7.30
N ALA A 86 4.32 -5.62 -6.66
CA ALA A 86 4.10 -5.50 -5.22
C ALA A 86 5.32 -5.98 -4.42
N ARG A 87 5.83 -7.16 -4.78
CA ARG A 87 7.04 -7.74 -4.17
C ARG A 87 8.27 -6.86 -4.36
N ARG A 88 8.46 -6.29 -5.54
CA ARG A 88 9.58 -5.41 -5.90
C ARG A 88 9.46 -4.04 -5.21
N MET A 89 8.26 -3.44 -5.20
CA MET A 89 8.02 -2.11 -4.62
C MET A 89 8.21 -2.08 -3.10
N THR A 90 7.93 -3.20 -2.43
CA THR A 90 8.23 -3.39 -1.01
C THR A 90 9.66 -3.88 -0.76
N TYR A 91 10.52 -3.81 -1.79
CA TYR A 91 11.95 -4.14 -1.75
C TYR A 91 12.26 -5.55 -1.25
N TYR A 92 11.33 -6.48 -1.46
CA TYR A 92 11.41 -7.85 -0.94
C TYR A 92 11.44 -7.94 0.60
N GLU A 93 11.03 -6.88 1.30
CA GLU A 93 11.07 -6.88 2.77
C GLU A 93 10.05 -7.85 3.37
N PHE A 94 8.89 -8.06 2.72
CA PHE A 94 7.97 -9.11 3.19
C PHE A 94 8.53 -10.51 3.02
N ASP A 95 9.37 -10.79 2.01
CA ASP A 95 10.07 -12.07 1.89
C ASP A 95 11.10 -12.23 3.02
N ARG A 96 11.91 -11.18 3.32
CA ARG A 96 12.87 -11.19 4.43
C ARG A 96 12.19 -11.35 5.78
N LEU A 97 11.04 -10.69 5.96
CA LEU A 97 10.23 -10.83 7.17
C LEU A 97 9.65 -12.25 7.27
N ALA A 98 9.20 -12.83 6.15
CA ALA A 98 8.73 -14.22 6.09
C ALA A 98 9.83 -15.20 6.51
N GLU A 99 11.08 -15.03 6.04
CA GLU A 99 12.23 -15.86 6.50
C GLU A 99 12.47 -15.76 8.00
N ARG A 100 12.33 -14.56 8.56
CA ARG A 100 12.57 -14.36 10.01
C ARG A 100 11.43 -14.87 10.88
N HIS A 101 10.19 -14.84 10.39
CA HIS A 101 8.99 -15.02 11.22
C HIS A 101 8.12 -16.21 10.80
N GLY A 102 8.42 -16.87 9.68
CA GLY A 102 7.75 -18.11 9.26
C GLY A 102 6.34 -17.92 8.71
N PHE A 103 5.95 -16.70 8.25
CA PHE A 103 4.67 -16.47 7.60
C PHE A 103 4.74 -16.66 6.08
N LEU A 104 3.59 -16.76 5.41
CA LEU A 104 3.49 -16.80 3.94
C LEU A 104 3.19 -15.38 3.42
N ALA A 105 4.06 -14.86 2.53
CA ALA A 105 3.82 -13.58 1.87
C ALA A 105 3.20 -13.81 0.50
N VAL A 106 1.97 -13.33 0.28
CA VAL A 106 1.18 -13.57 -0.92
C VAL A 106 1.06 -12.29 -1.75
N TYR A 107 1.35 -12.41 -3.03
CA TYR A 107 1.38 -11.32 -4.00
C TYR A 107 0.40 -11.64 -5.15
N PRO A 108 -0.89 -11.32 -5.01
CA PRO A 108 -1.88 -11.62 -6.04
C PRO A 108 -1.83 -10.62 -7.20
N ASP A 109 -2.35 -11.04 -8.36
CA ASP A 109 -2.48 -10.21 -9.56
C ASP A 109 -3.91 -9.65 -9.67
N GLY A 110 -4.04 -8.33 -9.76
CA GLY A 110 -5.29 -7.64 -10.01
C GLY A 110 -5.81 -7.89 -11.44
N TYR A 111 -7.14 -7.80 -11.63
CA TYR A 111 -7.74 -7.93 -12.95
C TYR A 111 -7.31 -6.77 -13.85
N GLU A 112 -6.72 -7.08 -14.99
CA GLU A 112 -6.14 -6.07 -15.89
C GLU A 112 -5.26 -5.03 -15.12
N GLN A 113 -4.42 -5.52 -14.20
CA GLN A 113 -3.47 -4.75 -13.39
C GLN A 113 -4.13 -3.75 -12.40
N HIS A 114 -5.40 -3.96 -12.05
CA HIS A 114 -6.14 -3.12 -11.11
C HIS A 114 -7.04 -3.95 -10.19
N TRP A 115 -7.42 -3.34 -9.08
CA TRP A 115 -8.38 -3.88 -8.12
C TRP A 115 -9.71 -3.14 -8.23
N ASN A 116 -10.81 -3.88 -8.12
CA ASN A 116 -12.13 -3.33 -7.86
C ASN A 116 -12.18 -2.90 -6.39
N ASP A 117 -11.89 -1.64 -6.16
CA ASP A 117 -11.86 -1.01 -4.86
C ASP A 117 -13.18 -0.26 -4.54
N CYS A 118 -13.22 0.45 -3.39
CA CYS A 118 -14.45 1.15 -2.96
C CYS A 118 -14.79 2.43 -3.75
N ARG A 119 -14.05 2.77 -4.83
CA ARG A 119 -14.26 4.01 -5.58
C ARG A 119 -15.13 3.78 -6.81
N ALA A 120 -16.39 4.21 -6.75
CA ALA A 120 -17.35 4.11 -7.86
C ALA A 120 -16.86 4.78 -9.15
N HIS A 121 -16.08 5.86 -9.03
CA HIS A 121 -15.59 6.64 -10.17
C HIS A 121 -14.19 6.23 -10.66
N ALA A 122 -13.59 5.17 -10.10
CA ALA A 122 -12.32 4.67 -10.61
C ALA A 122 -12.50 4.11 -12.04
N PRO A 123 -11.70 4.56 -13.04
CA PRO A 123 -11.93 4.22 -14.44
C PRO A 123 -11.37 2.84 -14.82
N TYR A 124 -11.14 1.97 -13.84
CA TYR A 124 -10.54 0.66 -14.03
C TYR A 124 -11.55 -0.36 -14.56
N GLU A 125 -11.11 -1.28 -15.41
CA GLU A 125 -11.98 -2.36 -15.88
C GLU A 125 -12.43 -3.29 -14.74
N ALA A 126 -11.61 -3.43 -13.70
CA ALA A 126 -11.99 -4.17 -12.50
C ALA A 126 -13.24 -3.57 -11.82
N ASN A 127 -13.32 -2.23 -11.67
CA ASN A 127 -14.50 -1.53 -11.15
C ASN A 127 -15.68 -1.60 -12.11
N LYS A 128 -15.48 -1.27 -13.40
CA LYS A 128 -16.55 -1.24 -14.42
C LYS A 128 -17.23 -2.60 -14.60
N LYS A 129 -16.48 -3.68 -14.54
CA LYS A 129 -16.97 -5.05 -14.64
C LYS A 129 -17.39 -5.64 -13.29
N ASN A 130 -17.27 -4.87 -12.23
CA ASN A 130 -17.53 -5.29 -10.86
C ASN A 130 -16.88 -6.64 -10.51
N ILE A 131 -15.57 -6.75 -10.81
CA ILE A 131 -14.79 -7.97 -10.54
C ILE A 131 -14.78 -8.26 -9.03
N ASP A 132 -15.03 -9.52 -8.66
CA ASP A 132 -15.07 -9.95 -7.27
C ASP A 132 -13.65 -10.18 -6.70
N ASP A 133 -12.96 -9.09 -6.36
CA ASP A 133 -11.65 -9.16 -5.72
C ASP A 133 -11.74 -9.56 -4.24
N VAL A 134 -12.86 -9.32 -3.57
CA VAL A 134 -13.11 -9.79 -2.20
C VAL A 134 -13.26 -11.31 -2.18
N GLY A 135 -14.05 -11.87 -3.10
CA GLY A 135 -14.15 -13.32 -3.28
C GLY A 135 -12.83 -13.95 -3.70
N PHE A 136 -12.01 -13.26 -4.50
CA PHE A 136 -10.67 -13.72 -4.86
C PHE A 136 -9.78 -13.88 -3.62
N VAL A 137 -9.73 -12.86 -2.74
CA VAL A 137 -9.00 -12.98 -1.47
C VAL A 137 -9.58 -14.09 -0.59
N GLY A 138 -10.92 -14.22 -0.50
CA GLY A 138 -11.58 -15.30 0.21
C GLY A 138 -11.16 -16.69 -0.29
N LYS A 139 -11.14 -16.91 -1.60
CA LYS A 139 -10.69 -18.17 -2.22
C LYS A 139 -9.21 -18.45 -1.99
N MET A 140 -8.36 -17.43 -2.02
CA MET A 140 -6.95 -17.60 -1.68
C MET A 140 -6.78 -18.00 -0.20
N ILE A 141 -7.53 -17.39 0.73
CA ILE A 141 -7.50 -17.81 2.14
C ILE A 141 -7.85 -19.30 2.25
N ASP A 142 -8.93 -19.77 1.59
CA ASP A 142 -9.31 -21.18 1.60
C ASP A 142 -8.20 -22.08 1.02
N PHE A 143 -7.57 -21.65 -0.08
CA PHE A 143 -6.43 -22.34 -0.68
C PHE A 143 -5.27 -22.49 0.33
N PHE A 144 -4.83 -21.39 0.94
CA PHE A 144 -3.69 -21.42 1.85
C PHE A 144 -3.98 -22.18 3.16
N VAL A 145 -5.20 -22.10 3.69
CA VAL A 145 -5.62 -22.88 4.86
C VAL A 145 -5.59 -24.38 4.54
N SER A 146 -6.08 -24.77 3.36
CA SER A 146 -6.16 -26.18 2.99
C SER A 146 -4.83 -26.77 2.50
N GLN A 147 -4.03 -26.02 1.74
CA GLN A 147 -2.83 -26.53 1.08
C GLN A 147 -1.54 -26.23 1.85
N GLU A 148 -1.47 -25.07 2.52
CA GLU A 148 -0.28 -24.61 3.22
C GLU A 148 -0.46 -24.58 4.76
N HIS A 149 -1.62 -25.05 5.25
CA HIS A 149 -1.97 -25.06 6.68
C HIS A 149 -1.89 -23.68 7.35
N ALA A 150 -2.17 -22.61 6.57
CA ALA A 150 -2.15 -21.25 7.08
C ALA A 150 -3.18 -21.07 8.20
N ASN A 151 -2.85 -20.20 9.16
CA ASN A 151 -3.71 -19.90 10.29
C ASN A 151 -4.88 -19.02 9.87
N PRO A 152 -6.13 -19.48 9.88
CA PRO A 152 -7.28 -18.69 9.46
C PRO A 152 -7.58 -17.49 10.38
N GLU A 153 -7.06 -17.48 11.62
CA GLU A 153 -7.22 -16.36 12.55
C GLU A 153 -6.15 -15.29 12.39
N ARG A 154 -5.10 -15.55 11.59
CA ARG A 154 -3.95 -14.67 11.39
C ARG A 154 -3.76 -14.33 9.91
N VAL A 155 -4.80 -13.79 9.31
CA VAL A 155 -4.83 -13.35 7.91
C VAL A 155 -4.76 -11.82 7.89
N TYR A 156 -3.83 -11.28 7.13
CA TYR A 156 -3.55 -9.85 7.05
C TYR A 156 -3.47 -9.37 5.60
N ALA A 157 -3.81 -8.11 5.37
CA ALA A 157 -3.66 -7.51 4.05
C ALA A 157 -3.03 -6.12 4.14
N THR A 158 -2.04 -5.87 3.29
CA THR A 158 -1.46 -4.55 3.07
C THR A 158 -1.40 -4.26 1.57
N GLY A 159 -1.33 -3.01 1.21
CA GLY A 159 -1.18 -2.61 -0.18
C GLY A 159 -1.05 -1.11 -0.32
N ILE A 160 -0.48 -0.68 -1.45
CA ILE A 160 -0.28 0.74 -1.75
C ILE A 160 -1.29 1.22 -2.78
N SER A 161 -1.78 2.48 -2.63
CA SER A 161 -2.63 3.14 -3.62
C SER A 161 -3.91 2.35 -3.90
N ASN A 162 -4.14 1.86 -5.13
CA ASN A 162 -5.28 0.99 -5.46
C ASN A 162 -5.30 -0.31 -4.62
N GLY A 163 -4.12 -0.89 -4.29
CA GLY A 163 -4.03 -2.00 -3.34
C GLY A 163 -4.37 -1.60 -1.91
N GLY A 164 -4.05 -0.36 -1.50
CA GLY A 164 -4.48 0.21 -0.22
C GLY A 164 -6.00 0.41 -0.16
N GLN A 165 -6.60 0.82 -1.28
CA GLN A 165 -8.07 0.92 -1.42
C GLN A 165 -8.74 -0.47 -1.31
N LEU A 166 -8.15 -1.51 -1.92
CA LEU A 166 -8.65 -2.88 -1.72
C LEU A 166 -8.48 -3.34 -0.26
N ALA A 167 -7.39 -2.96 0.42
CA ALA A 167 -7.24 -3.28 1.84
C ALA A 167 -8.37 -2.68 2.71
N TYR A 168 -8.81 -1.44 2.42
CA TYR A 168 -10.02 -0.88 3.04
C TYR A 168 -11.27 -1.71 2.70
N ARG A 169 -11.45 -2.10 1.44
CA ARG A 169 -12.59 -2.93 1.04
C ARG A 169 -12.63 -4.26 1.80
N LEU A 170 -11.48 -4.90 1.99
CA LEU A 170 -11.39 -6.14 2.78
C LEU A 170 -11.77 -5.91 4.24
N ALA A 171 -11.35 -4.79 4.86
CA ALA A 171 -11.76 -4.46 6.22
C ALA A 171 -13.28 -4.21 6.34
N LEU A 172 -13.91 -3.68 5.30
CA LEU A 172 -15.33 -3.36 5.29
C LEU A 172 -16.23 -4.56 4.93
N GLU A 173 -15.80 -5.41 3.98
CA GLU A 173 -16.63 -6.48 3.41
C GLU A 173 -16.22 -7.89 3.85
N LEU A 174 -14.99 -8.08 4.38
CA LEU A 174 -14.46 -9.39 4.79
C LEU A 174 -13.91 -9.42 6.24
N PRO A 175 -14.53 -8.70 7.20
CA PRO A 175 -13.99 -8.54 8.57
C PRO A 175 -13.92 -9.84 9.38
N ASP A 176 -14.68 -10.86 8.99
CA ASP A 176 -14.67 -12.17 9.64
C ASP A 176 -13.56 -13.11 9.12
N ARG A 177 -12.77 -12.66 8.13
CA ARG A 177 -11.71 -13.45 7.52
C ARG A 177 -10.34 -12.74 7.56
N VAL A 178 -10.31 -11.43 7.83
CA VAL A 178 -9.08 -10.63 7.87
C VAL A 178 -8.92 -10.01 9.26
N ALA A 179 -7.86 -10.41 9.96
CA ALA A 179 -7.61 -9.98 11.33
C ALA A 179 -7.09 -8.53 11.44
N ALA A 180 -6.33 -8.08 10.44
CA ALA A 180 -5.85 -6.70 10.35
C ALA A 180 -5.54 -6.30 8.91
N VAL A 181 -5.60 -4.99 8.64
CA VAL A 181 -5.23 -4.40 7.36
C VAL A 181 -4.25 -3.24 7.54
N ALA A 182 -3.42 -3.00 6.51
CA ALA A 182 -2.51 -1.85 6.50
C ALA A 182 -2.53 -1.16 5.12
N PRO A 183 -3.53 -0.29 4.85
CA PRO A 183 -3.57 0.51 3.63
C PRO A 183 -2.47 1.58 3.63
N VAL A 184 -1.77 1.73 2.50
CA VAL A 184 -0.68 2.69 2.29
C VAL A 184 -1.05 3.63 1.16
N ALA A 185 -0.83 4.93 1.35
CA ALA A 185 -1.08 6.00 0.38
C ALA A 185 -2.51 5.92 -0.20
N ALA A 186 -3.50 5.76 0.68
CA ALA A 186 -4.92 5.64 0.36
C ALA A 186 -5.79 6.22 1.49
N SER A 187 -6.98 6.72 1.13
CA SER A 187 -8.01 7.19 2.06
C SER A 187 -9.39 6.72 1.60
N LEU A 188 -10.38 6.61 2.49
CA LEU A 188 -11.73 6.20 2.10
C LEU A 188 -12.33 7.17 1.08
N PRO A 189 -13.09 6.68 0.08
CA PRO A 189 -13.84 7.54 -0.83
C PRO A 189 -14.84 8.42 -0.08
N ASP A 190 -15.14 9.60 -0.63
CA ASP A 190 -16.27 10.40 -0.16
C ASP A 190 -17.60 9.69 -0.46
N GLU A 191 -18.70 10.18 0.11
CA GLU A 191 -20.02 9.53 -0.01
C GLU A 191 -20.46 9.36 -1.47
N ALA A 192 -20.17 10.32 -2.35
CA ALA A 192 -20.56 10.28 -3.76
C ALA A 192 -19.73 9.27 -4.59
N ASN A 193 -18.54 8.94 -4.11
CA ASN A 193 -17.62 7.99 -4.74
C ASN A 193 -17.57 6.63 -4.04
N PHE A 194 -18.36 6.43 -2.95
CA PHE A 194 -18.29 5.24 -2.11
C PHE A 194 -19.21 4.12 -2.62
N ASP A 195 -18.68 2.95 -2.89
CA ASP A 195 -19.37 1.80 -3.53
C ASP A 195 -19.21 0.48 -2.73
N CYS A 196 -18.57 0.50 -1.56
CA CYS A 196 -18.40 -0.70 -0.74
C CYS A 196 -19.53 -0.94 0.26
N LYS A 197 -19.74 -2.20 0.62
CA LYS A 197 -20.67 -2.58 1.68
C LYS A 197 -20.00 -2.44 3.05
N LYS A 198 -20.65 -1.68 3.95
CA LYS A 198 -20.16 -1.51 5.32
C LYS A 198 -20.74 -2.60 6.21
N SER A 199 -19.94 -3.55 6.67
CA SER A 199 -20.39 -4.60 7.62
C SER A 199 -20.74 -4.07 9.00
N GLY A 200 -20.20 -2.91 9.38
CA GLY A 200 -20.32 -2.37 10.74
C GLY A 200 -19.41 -3.07 11.76
N LYS A 201 -18.58 -4.02 11.35
CA LYS A 201 -17.64 -4.73 12.23
C LYS A 201 -16.26 -4.06 12.19
N PRO A 202 -15.64 -3.76 13.33
CA PRO A 202 -14.31 -3.19 13.36
C PRO A 202 -13.23 -4.23 13.05
N VAL A 203 -12.17 -3.80 12.35
CA VAL A 203 -10.95 -4.57 12.06
C VAL A 203 -9.75 -3.75 12.51
N ALA A 204 -8.72 -4.38 13.05
CA ALA A 204 -7.47 -3.69 13.37
C ALA A 204 -6.88 -3.06 12.10
N ILE A 205 -6.49 -1.80 12.16
CA ILE A 205 -6.04 -1.08 10.98
C ILE A 205 -4.84 -0.17 11.27
N LEU A 206 -3.82 -0.23 10.40
CA LEU A 206 -2.72 0.72 10.34
C LEU A 206 -2.79 1.48 9.01
N ILE A 207 -3.13 2.76 9.05
CA ILE A 207 -3.16 3.64 7.89
C ILE A 207 -1.81 4.33 7.76
N LEU A 208 -1.17 4.26 6.58
CA LEU A 208 0.11 4.89 6.31
C LEU A 208 -0.03 5.91 5.19
N ASN A 209 0.00 7.21 5.50
CA ASN A 209 -0.18 8.28 4.53
C ASN A 209 0.85 9.40 4.69
N GLY A 210 1.32 9.91 3.55
CA GLY A 210 2.17 11.10 3.46
C GLY A 210 1.34 12.38 3.36
N THR A 211 1.77 13.45 4.07
CA THR A 211 1.02 14.73 4.05
C THR A 211 1.19 15.54 2.76
N GLU A 212 2.22 15.20 1.95
CA GLU A 212 2.48 15.84 0.65
C GLU A 212 2.32 14.84 -0.51
N ASP A 213 1.39 13.89 -0.36
CA ASP A 213 1.06 12.94 -1.42
C ASP A 213 0.39 13.67 -2.61
N PRO A 214 1.03 13.66 -3.81
CA PRO A 214 0.50 14.38 -4.96
C PRO A 214 -0.61 13.61 -5.71
N MET A 215 -0.97 12.40 -5.26
CA MET A 215 -1.97 11.54 -5.90
C MET A 215 -3.18 11.29 -5.00
N ASN A 216 -2.97 10.94 -3.73
CA ASN A 216 -4.02 10.74 -2.73
C ASN A 216 -3.91 11.85 -1.67
N PRO A 217 -4.61 12.97 -1.84
CA PRO A 217 -4.41 14.14 -0.98
C PRO A 217 -4.74 13.83 0.47
N TYR A 218 -3.82 14.17 1.38
CA TYR A 218 -3.95 13.92 2.82
C TYR A 218 -5.21 14.57 3.40
N GLU A 219 -5.50 15.81 2.98
CA GLU A 219 -6.66 16.59 3.41
C GLU A 219 -7.96 16.18 2.70
N GLY A 220 -7.92 15.11 1.89
CA GLY A 220 -9.04 14.70 1.05
C GLY A 220 -9.11 15.50 -0.25
N GLY A 221 -10.02 15.09 -1.13
CA GLY A 221 -10.19 15.71 -2.44
C GLY A 221 -10.02 14.72 -3.59
N GLU A 222 -9.73 15.23 -4.78
CA GLU A 222 -9.65 14.46 -6.01
C GLU A 222 -8.41 13.55 -6.04
N VAL A 223 -8.60 12.25 -6.23
CA VAL A 223 -7.49 11.30 -6.42
C VAL A 223 -7.04 11.35 -7.87
N ALA A 224 -6.01 12.14 -8.10
CA ALA A 224 -5.44 12.36 -9.43
C ALA A 224 -4.00 12.86 -9.28
N LEU A 225 -3.11 12.54 -10.23
CA LEU A 225 -1.74 13.05 -10.17
C LEU A 225 -1.75 14.59 -10.19
N TYR A 226 -1.26 15.20 -9.12
CA TYR A 226 -1.30 16.67 -8.87
C TYR A 226 -2.72 17.28 -8.99
N GLY A 227 -3.76 16.49 -8.74
CA GLY A 227 -5.15 16.94 -8.89
C GLY A 227 -5.60 17.20 -10.33
N LEU A 228 -4.79 16.86 -11.35
CA LEU A 228 -5.01 17.24 -12.74
C LEU A 228 -5.20 16.04 -13.70
N PHE A 229 -4.53 14.93 -13.44
CA PHE A 229 -4.47 13.82 -14.40
C PHE A 229 -4.98 12.51 -13.81
N GLY A 230 -5.86 11.85 -14.56
CA GLY A 230 -6.32 10.49 -14.25
C GLY A 230 -7.19 10.43 -12.99
N SER A 231 -8.24 11.24 -12.92
CA SER A 231 -9.23 11.24 -11.83
C SER A 231 -9.77 9.85 -11.52
N ARG A 232 -9.90 9.56 -10.22
CA ARG A 232 -10.49 8.34 -9.63
C ARG A 232 -11.57 8.69 -8.62
N GLY A 233 -12.16 9.90 -8.76
CA GLY A 233 -13.11 10.47 -7.82
C GLY A 233 -12.44 10.98 -6.53
N LYS A 234 -13.26 11.43 -5.61
CA LYS A 234 -12.80 12.07 -4.38
C LYS A 234 -12.70 11.09 -3.22
N VAL A 235 -11.78 11.40 -2.31
CA VAL A 235 -11.63 10.75 -1.01
C VAL A 235 -11.84 11.76 0.11
N ILE A 236 -12.24 11.28 1.28
CA ILE A 236 -12.21 12.07 2.52
C ILE A 236 -10.76 12.21 3.01
N SER A 237 -10.51 13.12 3.94
CA SER A 237 -9.17 13.29 4.52
C SER A 237 -8.69 12.01 5.22
N THR A 238 -7.37 11.91 5.38
CA THR A 238 -6.76 10.85 6.19
C THR A 238 -7.31 10.86 7.62
N ASP A 239 -7.42 12.03 8.24
CA ASP A 239 -7.93 12.16 9.60
C ASP A 239 -9.42 11.76 9.72
N ALA A 240 -10.24 12.07 8.70
CA ALA A 240 -11.63 11.59 8.65
C ALA A 240 -11.71 10.08 8.44
N THR A 241 -10.82 9.51 7.63
CA THR A 241 -10.70 8.06 7.44
C THR A 241 -10.32 7.35 8.74
N VAL A 242 -9.35 7.85 9.47
CA VAL A 242 -8.93 7.35 10.78
C VAL A 242 -10.10 7.44 11.79
N SER A 243 -10.76 8.62 11.84
CA SER A 243 -11.91 8.85 12.74
C SER A 243 -13.05 7.88 12.48
N TYR A 244 -13.30 7.51 11.22
CA TYR A 244 -14.30 6.49 10.86
C TYR A 244 -13.96 5.12 11.49
N PHE A 245 -12.71 4.64 11.34
CA PHE A 245 -12.32 3.34 11.91
C PHE A 245 -12.20 3.39 13.44
N ALA A 246 -11.69 4.48 14.00
CA ALA A 246 -11.63 4.68 15.44
C ALA A 246 -13.05 4.67 16.07
N GLY A 247 -13.99 5.40 15.47
CA GLY A 247 -15.39 5.40 15.91
C GLY A 247 -16.04 4.01 15.78
N LEU A 248 -15.76 3.27 14.69
CA LEU A 248 -16.25 1.90 14.50
C LEU A 248 -15.69 0.94 15.57
N ALA A 249 -14.44 1.14 16.01
CA ALA A 249 -13.80 0.38 17.07
C ALA A 249 -14.18 0.88 18.50
N GLY A 250 -14.98 1.95 18.62
CA GLY A 250 -15.39 2.52 19.88
C GLY A 250 -14.30 3.33 20.61
N HIS A 251 -13.31 3.82 19.86
CA HIS A 251 -12.29 4.73 20.37
C HIS A 251 -12.76 6.18 20.26
N HIS A 252 -12.69 6.94 21.33
CA HIS A 252 -13.20 8.32 21.41
C HIS A 252 -12.22 9.30 22.02
N GLY A 253 -11.13 8.81 22.63
CA GLY A 253 -10.09 9.64 23.21
C GLY A 253 -9.05 10.11 22.18
N PRO A 254 -8.13 10.97 22.60
CA PRO A 254 -7.01 11.37 21.77
C PRO A 254 -6.03 10.21 21.56
N PRO A 255 -5.31 10.18 20.44
CA PRO A 255 -4.31 9.13 20.22
C PRO A 255 -3.10 9.26 21.12
N ARG A 256 -2.48 8.14 21.45
CA ARG A 256 -1.11 8.13 21.96
C ARG A 256 -0.15 8.36 20.78
N ILE A 257 0.73 9.36 20.92
CA ILE A 257 1.68 9.73 19.85
C ILE A 257 3.07 9.17 20.17
N VAL A 258 3.68 8.53 19.17
CA VAL A 258 5.06 8.04 19.21
C VAL A 258 5.80 8.57 17.98
N ARG A 259 6.83 9.41 18.20
CA ARG A 259 7.62 9.98 17.10
C ARG A 259 8.84 9.14 16.82
N TYR A 260 9.11 8.92 15.54
CA TYR A 260 10.37 8.32 15.09
C TYR A 260 11.49 9.38 15.17
N PRO A 261 12.73 8.96 15.45
CA PRO A 261 13.90 9.83 15.29
C PRO A 261 14.03 10.26 13.81
N ASP A 262 14.22 11.55 13.57
CA ASP A 262 14.55 12.11 12.26
C ASP A 262 16.03 11.84 11.96
N VAL A 263 16.35 10.68 11.41
CA VAL A 263 17.71 10.24 11.10
C VAL A 263 18.12 10.59 9.67
N ALA A 264 17.14 10.79 8.79
CA ALA A 264 17.33 11.08 7.38
C ALA A 264 17.00 12.55 7.05
N THR A 265 17.58 13.49 7.76
CA THR A 265 17.26 14.93 7.72
C THR A 265 17.22 15.60 6.34
N HIS A 266 17.76 14.93 5.30
CA HIS A 266 17.81 15.43 3.93
C HIS A 266 16.65 14.93 3.05
N ASP A 267 15.77 14.09 3.54
CA ASP A 267 14.56 13.66 2.82
C ASP A 267 13.37 14.60 3.08
N HIS A 268 13.52 15.57 4.01
CA HIS A 268 12.54 16.58 4.36
C HIS A 268 11.22 16.00 4.88
N SER A 269 11.25 14.81 5.47
CA SER A 269 10.07 14.17 6.02
C SER A 269 10.30 13.68 7.44
N ARG A 270 9.22 13.49 8.20
CA ARG A 270 9.22 12.96 9.56
C ARG A 270 8.08 11.99 9.74
N ALA A 271 8.28 11.00 10.59
CA ALA A 271 7.27 10.00 10.83
C ALA A 271 6.81 9.97 12.30
N GLU A 272 5.50 9.78 12.51
CA GLU A 272 4.92 9.53 13.82
C GLU A 272 3.79 8.51 13.74
N LEU A 273 3.64 7.71 14.80
CA LEU A 273 2.47 6.88 15.04
C LEU A 273 1.49 7.64 15.91
N GLN A 274 0.23 7.62 15.51
CA GLN A 274 -0.91 8.02 16.32
C GLN A 274 -1.76 6.77 16.57
N ILE A 275 -1.95 6.39 17.83
CA ILE A 275 -2.50 5.10 18.21
C ILE A 275 -3.75 5.30 19.06
N TRP A 276 -4.88 4.77 18.58
CA TRP A 276 -6.17 4.73 19.30
C TRP A 276 -6.40 3.31 19.80
N SER A 277 -6.49 3.15 21.11
CA SER A 277 -6.71 1.87 21.82
C SER A 277 -7.42 2.06 23.15
N ASP A 278 -8.18 3.14 23.30
CA ASP A 278 -8.91 3.48 24.53
C ASP A 278 -10.32 2.86 24.62
N GLY A 279 -10.80 2.25 23.53
CA GLY A 279 -12.11 1.59 23.42
C GLY A 279 -12.04 0.06 23.45
N PRO A 280 -13.21 -0.62 23.33
CA PRO A 280 -13.32 -2.08 23.42
C PRO A 280 -12.90 -2.80 22.13
N GLY A 281 -12.83 -2.09 21.02
CA GLY A 281 -12.54 -2.66 19.68
C GLY A 281 -11.04 -2.77 19.38
N PRO A 282 -10.71 -3.30 18.20
CA PRO A 282 -9.33 -3.46 17.78
C PRO A 282 -8.62 -2.11 17.57
N GLU A 283 -7.31 -2.13 17.74
CA GLU A 283 -6.43 -0.97 17.62
C GLU A 283 -6.51 -0.31 16.23
N VAL A 284 -6.55 1.04 16.23
CA VAL A 284 -6.47 1.88 15.04
C VAL A 284 -5.20 2.70 15.12
N VAL A 285 -4.39 2.65 14.07
CA VAL A 285 -3.10 3.34 14.01
C VAL A 285 -3.01 4.18 12.75
N LEU A 286 -2.54 5.40 12.88
CA LEU A 286 -2.06 6.23 11.78
C LEU A 286 -0.54 6.32 11.86
N LEU A 287 0.16 5.81 10.84
CA LEU A 287 1.55 6.13 10.57
C LEU A 287 1.56 7.34 9.63
N LYS A 288 1.64 8.52 10.23
CA LYS A 288 1.69 9.81 9.53
C LYS A 288 3.13 10.10 9.11
N VAL A 289 3.33 10.37 7.81
CA VAL A 289 4.62 10.82 7.30
C VAL A 289 4.48 12.27 6.87
N GLU A 290 4.88 13.19 7.75
CA GLU A 290 4.91 14.63 7.46
C GLU A 290 5.95 14.90 6.35
N GLY A 291 5.58 15.66 5.31
CA GLY A 291 6.40 15.87 4.11
C GLY A 291 6.50 14.65 3.19
N GLY A 292 5.91 13.51 3.55
CA GLY A 292 5.94 12.28 2.74
C GLY A 292 5.01 12.33 1.53
N GLY A 293 5.42 11.67 0.44
CA GLY A 293 4.67 11.56 -0.82
C GLY A 293 3.87 10.25 -0.93
N HIS A 294 3.50 9.93 -2.19
CA HIS A 294 2.82 8.68 -2.57
C HIS A 294 3.79 7.50 -2.60
N THR A 295 4.37 7.17 -1.45
CA THR A 295 5.53 6.29 -1.36
C THR A 295 5.38 5.25 -0.25
N PHE A 296 6.22 4.22 -0.31
CA PHE A 296 6.38 3.22 0.74
C PHE A 296 7.69 3.53 1.48
N PRO A 297 7.67 4.04 2.72
CA PRO A 297 8.87 4.41 3.47
C PRO A 297 9.89 3.28 3.60
N HIS A 298 11.16 3.60 3.36
CA HIS A 298 12.24 2.63 3.49
C HIS A 298 13.60 3.31 3.72
N PRO A 299 14.51 2.81 4.60
CA PRO A 299 15.77 3.45 4.93
C PRO A 299 16.72 3.62 3.74
N PHE A 300 16.69 2.70 2.77
CA PHE A 300 17.69 2.64 1.69
C PHE A 300 17.11 2.85 0.29
N HIS A 301 15.82 2.69 0.11
CA HIS A 301 15.17 2.76 -1.20
C HIS A 301 14.37 4.04 -1.34
N ARG A 302 14.23 4.50 -2.58
CA ARG A 302 13.51 5.72 -2.91
C ARG A 302 12.60 5.51 -4.10
N PHE A 303 11.44 6.08 -4.02
CA PHE A 303 10.54 6.23 -5.15
C PHE A 303 10.96 7.42 -6.03
N PRO A 304 10.47 7.52 -7.28
CA PRO A 304 10.68 8.69 -8.11
C PRO A 304 10.18 9.96 -7.42
N ARG A 305 10.94 11.06 -7.49
CA ARG A 305 10.59 12.31 -6.81
C ARG A 305 9.28 12.94 -7.26
N PHE A 306 8.82 12.63 -8.48
CA PHE A 306 7.56 13.17 -8.99
C PHE A 306 6.33 12.67 -8.21
N ILE A 307 6.43 11.61 -7.43
CA ILE A 307 5.38 11.15 -6.52
C ILE A 307 5.64 11.54 -5.05
N GLY A 308 6.55 12.48 -4.83
CA GLY A 308 6.87 13.04 -3.52
C GLY A 308 8.03 12.35 -2.79
N ALA A 309 8.31 12.81 -1.59
CA ALA A 309 9.41 12.31 -0.78
C ALA A 309 9.15 10.88 -0.28
N THR A 310 10.21 10.07 -0.23
CA THR A 310 10.21 8.78 0.45
C THR A 310 10.90 8.94 1.80
N ASN A 311 10.18 8.78 2.89
CA ASN A 311 10.74 8.82 4.23
C ASN A 311 11.74 7.67 4.43
N ALA A 312 12.87 7.98 5.04
CA ALA A 312 13.95 7.05 5.28
C ALA A 312 14.25 6.80 6.76
N ASP A 313 13.40 7.26 7.65
CA ASP A 313 13.56 7.05 9.09
C ASP A 313 13.12 5.66 9.55
N LEU A 314 12.28 4.99 8.73
CA LEU A 314 11.71 3.69 9.06
C LEU A 314 11.58 2.76 7.85
N ASP A 315 11.39 1.48 8.14
CA ASP A 315 11.00 0.44 7.19
C ASP A 315 9.50 0.15 7.36
N ALA A 316 8.69 0.57 6.38
CA ALA A 316 7.25 0.43 6.46
C ALA A 316 6.79 -1.04 6.50
N ALA A 317 7.49 -1.96 5.82
CA ALA A 317 7.14 -3.39 5.88
C ALA A 317 7.37 -3.96 7.29
N ALA A 318 8.46 -3.56 7.95
CA ALA A 318 8.74 -3.96 9.32
C ALA A 318 7.70 -3.41 10.31
N GLU A 319 7.27 -2.13 10.13
CA GLU A 319 6.22 -1.52 10.97
C GLU A 319 4.85 -2.19 10.75
N ILE A 320 4.49 -2.48 9.50
CA ILE A 320 3.25 -3.20 9.15
C ILE A 320 3.28 -4.60 9.77
N TRP A 321 4.39 -5.33 9.64
CA TRP A 321 4.51 -6.66 10.26
C TRP A 321 4.43 -6.59 11.78
N ARG A 322 5.10 -5.62 12.42
CA ARG A 322 5.03 -5.40 13.85
C ARG A 322 3.58 -5.18 14.31
N PHE A 323 2.81 -4.36 13.56
CA PHE A 323 1.39 -4.15 13.82
C PHE A 323 0.58 -5.45 13.67
N PHE A 324 0.87 -6.30 12.67
CA PHE A 324 0.13 -7.55 12.42
C PHE A 324 0.40 -8.67 13.44
N THR A 325 1.58 -8.68 14.03
CA THR A 325 2.12 -9.84 14.78
C THR A 325 1.21 -10.36 15.89
N ASP A 326 0.53 -9.49 16.61
CA ASP A 326 -0.34 -9.80 17.74
C ASP A 326 -1.85 -9.79 17.40
N LYS A 327 -2.23 -9.41 16.19
CA LYS A 327 -3.65 -9.35 15.78
C LYS A 327 -4.18 -10.74 15.42
N ARG A 328 -5.40 -11.03 15.86
CA ARG A 328 -6.12 -12.27 15.56
C ARG A 328 -7.61 -11.97 15.36
N LEU A 329 -8.27 -12.76 14.53
CA LEU A 329 -9.74 -12.72 14.44
C LEU A 329 -10.36 -13.02 15.80
N GLY A 330 -11.36 -12.22 16.19
CA GLY A 330 -12.10 -12.40 17.43
C GLY A 330 -11.35 -12.05 18.72
N SER A 331 -10.12 -11.53 18.62
CA SER A 331 -9.44 -11.00 19.81
C SER A 331 -10.07 -9.66 20.20
N PRO A 332 -10.52 -9.49 21.46
CA PRO A 332 -10.85 -8.17 21.98
C PRO A 332 -9.61 -7.26 21.89
N GLY A 333 -9.81 -5.97 21.74
CA GLY A 333 -8.71 -5.00 21.81
C GLY A 333 -7.91 -5.19 23.11
N THR A 334 -6.61 -5.37 22.99
CA THR A 334 -5.68 -5.47 24.14
C THR A 334 -5.20 -4.08 24.56
#